data_d0dc688c7b668e525d83ffea7ce0e3e4
#
_entry.id   d0dc688c7b668e525d83ffea7ce0e3e4
#
_cell.length_a   1.000
_cell.length_b   1.000
_cell.length_c   1.000
_cell.angle_alpha   90.00
_cell.angle_beta   90.00
_cell.angle_gamma   90.00
#
_symmetry.space_group_name_H-M   'P 1'
#
loop_
_entity.id
_entity.type
_entity.pdbx_description
1 polymer ?
#
loop_
_entity_poly.entity_id
_entity_poly.type
_entity_poly.pdbx_seq_one_letter_code
_entity_poly.pdbx_strand_id
1 'polypeptide(L)'
;MSTIRAYHQQKRFELENEWRVDANLRAYFPSISANRWLAVRLEFIGSVIILASAGFAIISVASHSGLKPGAVGLAMSYALQITQSLNWIVRQTVEVETNIVSVERVLEYAALPSEAPEIISKNRPPVSWPSKGGVAFNNYSTRYRPGLDLVLKNINLDIKPNEKIGVVGRTGAGKSSLTMALFRIIEPAEGHISIDQMNTSTIGLLDLRRRLAIIPQDAALFEGTVRDNLDPGHVHDVTELWSVLGMQAASQLIEPAADSVTEHARLKEHVAGMPGRLDAQINEGGKCNRDAASLSP
;
A
#
# COMPACT_ATOMS: atom_id res chain seq x y z
N MET A 1 -2.70 15.97 -19.36
CA MET A 1 -2.56 17.31 -20.02
C MET A 1 -3.14 17.33 -21.44
N SER A 2 -2.89 16.31 -22.29
CA SER A 2 -3.44 16.23 -23.66
C SER A 2 -4.97 16.30 -23.72
N THR A 3 -5.66 15.56 -22.87
CA THR A 3 -7.12 15.51 -22.80
C THR A 3 -7.74 16.88 -22.47
N ILE A 4 -7.17 17.60 -21.49
CA ILE A 4 -7.66 18.94 -21.09
C ILE A 4 -7.57 19.91 -22.26
N ARG A 5 -6.47 19.85 -23.02
CA ARG A 5 -6.27 20.69 -24.22
C ARG A 5 -7.19 20.30 -25.36
N ALA A 6 -7.40 19.00 -25.58
CA ALA A 6 -8.28 18.51 -26.65
C ALA A 6 -9.74 18.93 -26.43
N TYR A 7 -10.18 19.02 -25.18
CA TYR A 7 -11.54 19.47 -24.83
C TYR A 7 -11.64 20.98 -24.54
N HIS A 8 -10.57 21.76 -24.74
CA HIS A 8 -10.51 23.21 -24.47
C HIS A 8 -10.97 23.61 -23.07
N GLN A 9 -10.69 22.78 -22.07
CA GLN A 9 -11.13 23.00 -20.67
C GLN A 9 -10.06 23.63 -19.78
N GLN A 10 -9.01 24.23 -20.32
CA GLN A 10 -7.89 24.81 -19.57
C GLN A 10 -8.39 25.80 -18.50
N LYS A 11 -9.28 26.72 -18.89
CA LYS A 11 -9.79 27.74 -18.00
C LYS A 11 -10.59 27.20 -16.81
N ARG A 12 -11.33 26.11 -17.04
CA ARG A 12 -12.05 25.43 -15.96
C ARG A 12 -11.10 24.82 -14.93
N PHE A 13 -10.03 24.16 -15.39
CA PHE A 13 -9.04 23.57 -14.49
C PHE A 13 -8.17 24.63 -13.79
N GLU A 14 -7.94 25.78 -14.42
CA GLU A 14 -7.29 26.93 -13.80
C GLU A 14 -8.12 27.45 -12.63
N LEU A 15 -9.42 27.71 -12.83
CA LEU A 15 -10.34 28.11 -11.76
C LEU A 15 -10.46 27.07 -10.65
N GLU A 16 -10.48 25.78 -10.99
CA GLU A 16 -10.49 24.72 -9.98
C GLU A 16 -9.20 24.71 -9.16
N ASN A 17 -8.05 24.92 -9.82
CA ASN A 17 -6.76 25.03 -9.13
C ASN A 17 -6.71 26.26 -8.22
N GLU A 18 -7.16 27.41 -8.67
CA GLU A 18 -7.25 28.62 -7.84
C GLU A 18 -8.11 28.38 -6.61
N TRP A 19 -9.28 27.75 -6.77
CA TRP A 19 -10.14 27.41 -5.64
C TRP A 19 -9.45 26.45 -4.63
N ARG A 20 -8.69 25.48 -5.11
CA ARG A 20 -7.93 24.56 -4.25
C ARG A 20 -6.79 25.26 -3.52
N VAL A 21 -6.10 26.17 -4.20
CA VAL A 21 -5.06 27.01 -3.62
C VAL A 21 -5.65 27.92 -2.53
N ASP A 22 -6.79 28.56 -2.80
CA ASP A 22 -7.50 29.39 -1.81
C ASP A 22 -7.95 28.57 -0.59
N ALA A 23 -8.43 27.36 -0.81
CA ALA A 23 -8.82 26.44 0.28
C ALA A 23 -7.60 26.10 1.17
N ASN A 24 -6.44 25.87 0.58
CA ASN A 24 -5.19 25.64 1.30
C ASN A 24 -4.75 26.90 2.07
N LEU A 25 -4.78 28.05 1.41
CA LEU A 25 -4.40 29.34 2.03
C LEU A 25 -5.29 29.70 3.23
N ARG A 26 -6.59 29.35 3.18
CA ARG A 26 -7.51 29.52 4.32
C ARG A 26 -7.09 28.74 5.57
N ALA A 27 -6.43 27.61 5.40
CA ALA A 27 -5.88 26.84 6.52
C ALA A 27 -4.47 27.32 6.91
N TYR A 28 -3.65 27.68 5.95
CA TYR A 28 -2.25 28.08 6.17
C TYR A 28 -2.11 29.45 6.83
N PHE A 29 -2.90 30.44 6.39
CA PHE A 29 -2.86 31.79 6.93
C PHE A 29 -3.16 31.87 8.43
N PRO A 30 -4.22 31.22 8.98
CA PRO A 30 -4.45 31.18 10.42
C PRO A 30 -3.31 30.55 11.21
N SER A 31 -2.66 29.51 10.67
CA SER A 31 -1.50 28.88 11.31
C SER A 31 -0.33 29.84 11.47
N ILE A 32 0.01 30.57 10.41
CA ILE A 32 1.07 31.59 10.49
C ILE A 32 0.67 32.72 11.45
N SER A 33 -0.59 33.18 11.37
CA SER A 33 -1.10 34.27 12.23
C SER A 33 -1.05 33.86 13.70
N ALA A 34 -1.43 32.64 14.05
CA ALA A 34 -1.36 32.10 15.40
C ALA A 34 0.09 32.06 15.92
N ASN A 35 1.02 31.59 15.10
CA ASN A 35 2.45 31.53 15.42
C ASN A 35 3.02 32.97 15.67
N ARG A 36 2.63 33.94 14.86
CA ARG A 36 3.05 35.33 15.02
C ARG A 36 2.44 35.98 16.28
N TRP A 37 1.17 35.69 16.51
CA TRP A 37 0.48 36.16 17.74
C TRP A 37 1.18 35.62 18.99
N LEU A 38 1.50 34.33 19.02
CA LEU A 38 2.23 33.72 20.12
C LEU A 38 3.61 34.36 20.34
N ALA A 39 4.36 34.58 19.26
CA ALA A 39 5.68 35.21 19.34
C ALA A 39 5.60 36.61 19.96
N VAL A 40 4.66 37.48 19.54
CA VAL A 40 4.47 38.82 20.07
C VAL A 40 4.10 38.78 21.56
N ARG A 41 3.26 37.84 21.99
CA ARG A 41 2.89 37.68 23.41
C ARG A 41 4.07 37.26 24.27
N LEU A 42 4.86 36.32 23.81
CA LEU A 42 6.05 35.88 24.55
C LEU A 42 7.11 36.98 24.64
N GLU A 43 7.29 37.75 23.57
CA GLU A 43 8.20 38.91 23.57
C GLU A 43 7.75 40.00 24.51
N PHE A 44 6.44 40.27 24.57
CA PHE A 44 5.85 41.20 25.53
C PHE A 44 6.08 40.76 26.99
N ILE A 45 5.81 39.49 27.31
CA ILE A 45 6.04 38.93 28.65
C ILE A 45 7.53 39.02 28.99
N GLY A 46 8.42 38.66 28.06
CA GLY A 46 9.86 38.77 28.22
C GLY A 46 10.29 40.20 28.54
N SER A 47 9.76 41.19 27.82
CA SER A 47 10.04 42.61 28.05
C SER A 47 9.57 43.10 29.44
N VAL A 48 8.40 42.59 29.89
CA VAL A 48 7.91 42.89 31.27
C VAL A 48 8.82 42.29 32.33
N ILE A 49 9.32 41.06 32.13
CA ILE A 49 10.26 40.43 33.08
C ILE A 49 11.57 41.22 33.16
N ILE A 50 12.09 41.66 32.01
CA ILE A 50 13.31 42.48 31.96
C ILE A 50 13.09 43.83 32.68
N LEU A 51 11.96 44.49 32.42
CA LEU A 51 11.61 45.74 33.07
C LEU A 51 11.48 45.58 34.61
N ALA A 52 10.80 44.51 35.03
CA ALA A 52 10.67 44.19 36.45
C ALA A 52 12.03 43.92 37.12
N SER A 53 12.88 43.11 36.46
CA SER A 53 14.23 42.82 36.95
C SER A 53 15.09 44.08 37.08
N ALA A 54 15.04 44.98 36.09
CA ALA A 54 15.74 46.27 36.13
C ALA A 54 15.18 47.18 37.26
N GLY A 55 13.85 47.23 37.43
CA GLY A 55 13.20 47.96 38.48
C GLY A 55 13.60 47.48 39.88
N PHE A 56 13.59 46.19 40.12
CA PHE A 56 14.05 45.58 41.37
C PHE A 56 15.54 45.87 41.62
N ALA A 57 16.36 45.83 40.60
CA ALA A 57 17.78 46.15 40.70
C ALA A 57 18.00 47.63 41.17
N ILE A 58 17.27 48.57 40.56
CA ILE A 58 17.34 50.02 40.96
C ILE A 58 16.88 50.22 42.39
N ILE A 59 15.75 49.61 42.77
CA ILE A 59 15.21 49.71 44.14
C ILE A 59 16.20 49.10 45.14
N SER A 60 16.83 47.96 44.81
CA SER A 60 17.80 47.35 45.72
C SER A 60 19.06 48.15 45.89
N VAL A 61 19.55 48.83 44.87
CA VAL A 61 20.69 49.72 44.92
C VAL A 61 20.32 50.98 45.75
N ALA A 62 19.14 51.55 45.52
CA ALA A 62 18.64 52.73 46.26
C ALA A 62 18.39 52.46 47.77
N SER A 63 17.97 51.23 48.10
CA SER A 63 17.72 50.81 49.49
C SER A 63 18.97 50.38 50.26
N HIS A 64 20.17 50.49 49.69
CA HIS A 64 21.42 50.04 50.29
C HIS A 64 21.41 48.55 50.72
N SER A 65 20.64 47.68 50.02
CA SER A 65 20.41 46.30 50.42
C SER A 65 21.62 45.36 50.14
N GLY A 66 22.78 45.92 49.83
CA GLY A 66 24.06 45.15 49.73
C GLY A 66 24.24 44.28 48.52
N LEU A 67 23.36 44.36 47.48
CA LEU A 67 23.53 43.62 46.21
C LEU A 67 24.76 44.14 45.44
N LYS A 68 25.61 43.20 45.08
CA LYS A 68 26.82 43.54 44.28
C LYS A 68 26.41 43.89 42.86
N PRO A 69 27.00 44.90 42.19
CA PRO A 69 26.66 45.31 40.83
C PRO A 69 26.80 44.17 39.81
N GLY A 70 27.75 43.24 40.02
CA GLY A 70 27.92 42.07 39.17
C GLY A 70 26.75 41.07 39.23
N ALA A 71 26.07 40.93 40.36
CA ALA A 71 24.91 40.08 40.49
C ALA A 71 23.70 40.64 39.72
N VAL A 72 23.54 41.96 39.70
CA VAL A 72 22.50 42.64 38.91
C VAL A 72 22.73 42.45 37.41
N GLY A 73 23.96 42.62 36.91
CA GLY A 73 24.30 42.39 35.52
C GLY A 73 24.07 40.92 35.10
N LEU A 74 24.43 39.98 35.98
CA LEU A 74 24.19 38.55 35.75
C LEU A 74 22.69 38.25 35.68
N ALA A 75 21.88 38.77 36.60
CA ALA A 75 20.43 38.56 36.60
C ALA A 75 19.77 39.10 35.33
N MET A 76 20.19 40.27 34.84
CA MET A 76 19.67 40.83 33.59
C MET A 76 20.07 40.01 32.36
N SER A 77 21.32 39.52 32.32
CA SER A 77 21.76 38.64 31.23
C SER A 77 20.98 37.32 31.16
N TYR A 78 20.74 36.70 32.32
CA TYR A 78 19.90 35.50 32.38
C TYR A 78 18.43 35.77 32.04
N ALA A 79 17.86 36.93 32.43
CA ALA A 79 16.49 37.30 32.08
C ALA A 79 16.31 37.36 30.54
N LEU A 80 17.26 37.92 29.83
CA LEU A 80 17.26 37.94 28.36
C LEU A 80 17.35 36.52 27.76
N GLN A 81 18.23 35.67 28.31
CA GLN A 81 18.45 34.31 27.83
C GLN A 81 17.23 33.39 28.11
N ILE A 82 16.56 33.55 29.25
CA ILE A 82 15.35 32.81 29.60
C ILE A 82 14.25 33.08 28.58
N THR A 83 14.05 34.32 28.17
CA THR A 83 13.03 34.68 27.17
C THR A 83 13.28 34.00 25.83
N GLN A 84 14.52 33.95 25.37
CA GLN A 84 14.88 33.23 24.12
C GLN A 84 14.67 31.74 24.26
N SER A 85 15.09 31.13 25.37
CA SER A 85 14.90 29.71 25.66
C SER A 85 13.43 29.33 25.73
N LEU A 86 12.59 30.15 26.34
CA LEU A 86 11.16 29.95 26.44
C LEU A 86 10.48 29.93 25.06
N ASN A 87 10.83 30.88 24.20
CA ASN A 87 10.35 30.93 22.83
C ASN A 87 10.73 29.66 22.06
N TRP A 88 11.95 29.15 22.22
CA TRP A 88 12.42 27.94 21.61
C TRP A 88 11.66 26.70 22.11
N ILE A 89 11.51 26.57 23.45
CA ILE A 89 10.79 25.46 24.08
C ILE A 89 9.34 25.35 23.56
N VAL A 90 8.62 26.50 23.59
CA VAL A 90 7.21 26.47 23.12
C VAL A 90 7.10 26.05 21.67
N ARG A 91 7.97 26.51 20.79
CA ARG A 91 7.99 26.09 19.40
C ARG A 91 8.28 24.61 19.26
N GLN A 92 9.28 24.11 19.97
CA GLN A 92 9.63 22.67 19.92
C GLN A 92 8.52 21.79 20.47
N THR A 93 7.80 22.24 21.50
CA THR A 93 6.65 21.50 22.04
C THR A 93 5.54 21.33 20.97
N VAL A 94 5.20 22.41 20.25
CA VAL A 94 4.21 22.36 19.17
C VAL A 94 4.68 21.46 18.01
N GLU A 95 5.97 21.52 17.68
CA GLU A 95 6.54 20.67 16.63
C GLU A 95 6.51 19.19 17.02
N VAL A 96 6.85 18.86 18.25
CA VAL A 96 6.75 17.50 18.80
C VAL A 96 5.31 17.02 18.77
N GLU A 97 4.34 17.83 19.19
CA GLU A 97 2.92 17.49 19.17
C GLU A 97 2.44 17.19 17.73
N THR A 98 2.87 17.99 16.75
CA THR A 98 2.52 17.77 15.35
C THR A 98 3.16 16.48 14.79
N ASN A 99 4.40 16.19 15.16
CA ASN A 99 5.11 15.00 14.72
C ASN A 99 4.59 13.70 15.37
N ILE A 100 4.08 13.78 16.60
CA ILE A 100 3.49 12.63 17.31
C ILE A 100 2.32 12.02 16.52
N VAL A 101 1.52 12.83 15.82
CA VAL A 101 0.44 12.35 14.95
C VAL A 101 0.96 11.38 13.88
N SER A 102 2.15 11.63 13.36
CA SER A 102 2.78 10.71 12.38
C SER A 102 3.17 9.38 13.02
N VAL A 103 3.65 9.43 14.28
CA VAL A 103 3.97 8.22 15.06
C VAL A 103 2.71 7.43 15.39
N GLU A 104 1.63 8.10 15.78
CA GLU A 104 0.32 7.45 16.03
C GLU A 104 -0.17 6.72 14.79
N ARG A 105 -0.08 7.34 13.61
CA ARG A 105 -0.46 6.68 12.35
C ARG A 105 0.41 5.44 12.06
N VAL A 106 1.72 5.54 12.27
CA VAL A 106 2.60 4.38 12.09
C VAL A 106 2.24 3.26 13.05
N LEU A 107 1.93 3.58 14.32
CA LEU A 107 1.49 2.59 15.30
C LEU A 107 0.12 1.99 14.93
N GLU A 108 -0.81 2.80 14.44
CA GLU A 108 -2.11 2.33 13.96
C GLU A 108 -1.93 1.33 12.81
N TYR A 109 -1.09 1.64 11.82
CA TYR A 109 -0.78 0.71 10.72
C TYR A 109 -0.05 -0.55 11.21
N ALA A 110 0.85 -0.44 12.18
CA ALA A 110 1.54 -1.58 12.75
C ALA A 110 0.62 -2.50 13.58
N ALA A 111 -0.47 -1.94 14.12
CA ALA A 111 -1.47 -2.68 14.88
C ALA A 111 -2.59 -3.30 14.03
N LEU A 112 -2.57 -3.08 12.70
CA LEU A 112 -3.57 -3.69 11.82
C LEU A 112 -3.52 -5.22 11.93
N PRO A 113 -4.68 -5.90 11.96
CA PRO A 113 -4.72 -7.35 11.97
C PRO A 113 -4.09 -7.89 10.69
N SER A 114 -3.08 -8.73 10.83
CA SER A 114 -2.46 -9.44 9.72
C SER A 114 -3.33 -10.61 9.25
N GLU A 115 -3.04 -11.13 8.05
CA GLU A 115 -3.62 -12.40 7.57
C GLU A 115 -3.30 -13.56 8.51
N ALA A 116 -3.96 -14.71 8.28
CA ALA A 116 -3.63 -15.95 8.98
C ALA A 116 -2.16 -16.34 8.78
N PRO A 117 -1.56 -17.15 9.69
CA PRO A 117 -0.15 -17.52 9.60
C PRO A 117 0.21 -18.18 8.27
N GLU A 118 1.35 -17.80 7.70
CA GLU A 118 1.86 -18.40 6.46
C GLU A 118 2.11 -19.90 6.62
N ILE A 119 2.65 -20.33 7.76
CA ILE A 119 2.99 -21.72 8.06
C ILE A 119 2.45 -22.08 9.44
N ILE A 120 1.68 -23.18 9.50
CA ILE A 120 1.21 -23.77 10.76
C ILE A 120 1.96 -25.09 10.94
N SER A 121 3.04 -25.09 11.72
CA SER A 121 3.95 -26.22 11.88
C SER A 121 3.26 -27.49 12.37
N LYS A 122 2.20 -27.37 13.19
CA LYS A 122 1.45 -28.50 13.74
C LYS A 122 0.49 -29.15 12.74
N ASN A 123 0.15 -28.47 11.65
CA ASN A 123 -0.86 -28.92 10.70
C ASN A 123 -0.42 -28.66 9.24
N ARG A 124 0.80 -29.08 8.93
CA ARG A 124 1.29 -29.01 7.56
C ARG A 124 0.72 -30.16 6.72
N PRO A 125 0.23 -29.86 5.50
CA PRO A 125 -0.21 -30.90 4.59
C PRO A 125 0.98 -31.78 4.16
N PRO A 126 0.73 -33.06 3.81
CA PRO A 126 1.74 -33.91 3.19
C PRO A 126 2.32 -33.28 1.92
N VAL A 127 3.56 -33.59 1.58
CA VAL A 127 4.23 -33.04 0.39
C VAL A 127 3.45 -33.34 -0.91
N SER A 128 2.77 -34.47 -0.96
CA SER A 128 1.92 -34.92 -2.09
C SER A 128 0.53 -34.29 -2.12
N TRP A 129 0.15 -33.48 -1.12
CA TRP A 129 -1.15 -32.80 -1.10
C TRP A 129 -1.15 -31.55 -2.01
N PRO A 130 -2.24 -31.28 -2.73
CA PRO A 130 -3.38 -32.14 -3.00
C PRO A 130 -3.00 -33.29 -3.97
N SER A 131 -3.48 -34.50 -3.68
CA SER A 131 -3.16 -35.69 -4.50
C SER A 131 -4.16 -35.92 -5.64
N LYS A 132 -5.41 -35.54 -5.41
CA LYS A 132 -6.53 -35.72 -6.36
C LYS A 132 -7.13 -34.39 -6.81
N GLY A 133 -7.12 -33.38 -5.95
CA GLY A 133 -7.62 -32.04 -6.23
C GLY A 133 -9.16 -31.92 -6.16
N GLY A 134 -9.82 -32.77 -5.37
CA GLY A 134 -11.25 -32.60 -5.09
C GLY A 134 -11.47 -31.40 -4.14
N VAL A 135 -12.49 -30.57 -4.41
CA VAL A 135 -12.78 -29.36 -3.63
C VAL A 135 -14.23 -29.41 -3.15
N ALA A 136 -14.45 -29.23 -1.83
CA ALA A 136 -15.80 -29.16 -1.29
C ALA A 136 -16.00 -27.88 -0.48
N PHE A 137 -17.11 -27.20 -0.74
CA PHE A 137 -17.63 -26.09 0.06
C PHE A 137 -18.70 -26.62 0.98
N ASN A 138 -18.54 -26.46 2.29
CA ASN A 138 -19.46 -26.95 3.30
C ASN A 138 -20.11 -25.79 4.05
N ASN A 139 -21.35 -25.49 3.75
CA ASN A 139 -22.13 -24.38 4.31
C ASN A 139 -21.36 -23.05 4.31
N TYR A 140 -20.59 -22.83 3.26
CA TYR A 140 -19.64 -21.72 3.19
C TYR A 140 -20.34 -20.40 2.99
N SER A 141 -20.11 -19.47 3.91
CA SER A 141 -20.57 -18.08 3.82
C SER A 141 -19.40 -17.14 4.07
N THR A 142 -19.34 -16.04 3.34
CA THR A 142 -18.29 -15.04 3.54
C THR A 142 -18.77 -13.62 3.27
N ARG A 143 -18.04 -12.65 3.86
CA ARG A 143 -18.19 -11.19 3.68
C ARG A 143 -16.84 -10.54 3.52
N TYR A 144 -16.76 -9.40 2.86
CA TYR A 144 -15.49 -8.69 2.69
C TYR A 144 -14.96 -8.04 3.97
N ARG A 145 -15.87 -7.59 4.85
CA ARG A 145 -15.50 -6.94 6.12
C ARG A 145 -16.56 -7.27 7.19
N PRO A 146 -16.17 -7.32 8.46
CA PRO A 146 -17.14 -7.36 9.55
C PRO A 146 -18.17 -6.22 9.43
N GLY A 147 -19.44 -6.54 9.62
CA GLY A 147 -20.54 -5.57 9.51
C GLY A 147 -21.15 -5.39 8.11
N LEU A 148 -20.53 -5.93 7.04
CA LEU A 148 -21.14 -5.97 5.70
C LEU A 148 -21.99 -7.23 5.51
N ASP A 149 -22.92 -7.16 4.56
CA ASP A 149 -23.73 -8.30 4.13
C ASP A 149 -22.87 -9.44 3.57
N LEU A 150 -23.38 -10.66 3.70
CA LEU A 150 -22.75 -11.84 3.12
C LEU A 150 -22.77 -11.78 1.59
N VAL A 151 -21.62 -11.91 0.98
CA VAL A 151 -21.45 -11.96 -0.49
C VAL A 151 -21.69 -13.38 -1.02
N LEU A 152 -21.18 -14.39 -0.31
CA LEU A 152 -21.50 -15.79 -0.54
C LEU A 152 -22.34 -16.27 0.65
N LYS A 153 -23.43 -16.97 0.37
CA LYS A 153 -24.42 -17.37 1.36
C LYS A 153 -24.65 -18.87 1.24
N ASN A 154 -24.25 -19.61 2.28
CA ASN A 154 -24.52 -21.04 2.44
C ASN A 154 -24.22 -21.88 1.18
N ILE A 155 -23.02 -21.70 0.61
CA ILE A 155 -22.58 -22.45 -0.57
C ILE A 155 -22.28 -23.87 -0.15
N ASN A 156 -22.94 -24.83 -0.80
CA ASN A 156 -22.69 -26.25 -0.69
C ASN A 156 -22.39 -26.77 -2.09
N LEU A 157 -21.14 -27.18 -2.32
CA LEU A 157 -20.66 -27.62 -3.63
C LEU A 157 -19.58 -28.68 -3.44
N ASP A 158 -19.72 -29.79 -4.15
CA ASP A 158 -18.71 -30.85 -4.18
C ASP A 158 -18.18 -31.00 -5.62
N ILE A 159 -16.90 -30.66 -5.81
CA ILE A 159 -16.18 -30.71 -7.07
C ILE A 159 -15.29 -31.94 -7.06
N LYS A 160 -15.53 -32.85 -8.00
CA LYS A 160 -14.76 -34.07 -8.12
C LYS A 160 -13.35 -33.81 -8.66
N PRO A 161 -12.38 -34.71 -8.38
CA PRO A 161 -11.07 -34.63 -8.99
C PRO A 161 -11.11 -34.54 -10.51
N ASN A 162 -10.27 -33.65 -11.08
CA ASN A 162 -10.16 -33.39 -12.53
C ASN A 162 -11.46 -32.87 -13.20
N GLU A 163 -12.43 -32.43 -12.43
CA GLU A 163 -13.66 -31.86 -12.97
C GLU A 163 -13.45 -30.41 -13.44
N LYS A 164 -14.00 -30.06 -14.60
CA LYS A 164 -14.00 -28.69 -15.12
C LYS A 164 -15.34 -28.05 -14.79
N ILE A 165 -15.35 -26.98 -14.01
CA ILE A 165 -16.54 -26.28 -13.55
C ILE A 165 -16.66 -24.92 -14.22
N GLY A 166 -17.81 -24.67 -14.85
CA GLY A 166 -18.18 -23.36 -15.36
C GLY A 166 -19.03 -22.59 -14.35
N VAL A 167 -18.58 -21.40 -13.91
CA VAL A 167 -19.37 -20.54 -13.00
C VAL A 167 -19.96 -19.37 -13.79
N VAL A 168 -21.28 -19.38 -13.95
CA VAL A 168 -22.02 -18.37 -14.72
C VAL A 168 -22.83 -17.48 -13.77
N GLY A 169 -22.91 -16.19 -14.08
CA GLY A 169 -23.70 -15.22 -13.28
C GLY A 169 -23.47 -13.79 -13.75
N ARG A 170 -24.34 -12.89 -13.32
CA ARG A 170 -24.21 -11.46 -13.61
C ARG A 170 -22.95 -10.85 -12.95
N THR A 171 -22.52 -9.68 -13.42
CA THR A 171 -21.50 -8.88 -12.73
C THR A 171 -21.98 -8.58 -11.30
N GLY A 172 -21.13 -8.79 -10.31
CA GLY A 172 -21.49 -8.63 -8.89
C GLY A 172 -22.18 -9.85 -8.24
N ALA A 173 -22.40 -10.97 -8.96
CA ALA A 173 -23.04 -12.18 -8.40
C ALA A 173 -22.11 -13.04 -7.51
N GLY A 174 -20.91 -12.59 -7.18
CA GLY A 174 -19.98 -13.31 -6.30
C GLY A 174 -19.02 -14.29 -7.00
N LYS A 175 -18.94 -14.31 -8.35
CA LYS A 175 -18.03 -15.22 -9.07
C LYS A 175 -16.57 -15.07 -8.65
N SER A 176 -16.07 -13.85 -8.66
CA SER A 176 -14.69 -13.54 -8.22
C SER A 176 -14.51 -13.78 -6.72
N SER A 177 -15.56 -13.63 -5.93
CA SER A 177 -15.52 -13.91 -4.49
C SER A 177 -15.33 -15.39 -4.19
N LEU A 178 -15.81 -16.31 -5.04
CA LEU A 178 -15.51 -17.75 -4.93
C LEU A 178 -14.01 -18.02 -5.08
N THR A 179 -13.37 -17.40 -6.06
CA THR A 179 -11.92 -17.51 -6.26
C THR A 179 -11.15 -16.95 -5.07
N MET A 180 -11.53 -15.74 -4.60
CA MET A 180 -10.90 -15.13 -3.42
C MET A 180 -11.07 -15.99 -2.17
N ALA A 181 -12.24 -16.64 -2.00
CA ALA A 181 -12.51 -17.56 -0.92
C ALA A 181 -11.59 -18.80 -0.97
N LEU A 182 -11.42 -19.39 -2.15
CA LEU A 182 -10.56 -20.56 -2.34
C LEU A 182 -9.10 -20.26 -2.00
N PHE A 183 -8.60 -19.08 -2.34
CA PHE A 183 -7.25 -18.59 -1.99
C PHE A 183 -7.14 -18.05 -0.56
N ARG A 184 -8.23 -18.06 0.20
CA ARG A 184 -8.30 -17.44 1.54
C ARG A 184 -7.79 -15.99 1.56
N ILE A 185 -8.13 -15.21 0.52
CA ILE A 185 -7.97 -13.75 0.54
C ILE A 185 -9.08 -13.14 1.40
N ILE A 186 -10.26 -13.79 1.38
CA ILE A 186 -11.38 -13.51 2.30
C ILE A 186 -11.65 -14.76 3.13
N GLU A 187 -11.67 -14.58 4.45
CA GLU A 187 -11.89 -15.68 5.40
C GLU A 187 -13.39 -16.03 5.50
N PRO A 188 -13.72 -17.27 5.88
CA PRO A 188 -15.10 -17.68 6.08
C PRO A 188 -15.75 -16.93 7.25
N ALA A 189 -17.00 -16.50 7.06
CA ALA A 189 -17.86 -16.08 8.16
C ALA A 189 -18.54 -17.28 8.81
N GLU A 190 -18.88 -18.29 7.98
CA GLU A 190 -19.47 -19.56 8.42
C GLU A 190 -19.04 -20.66 7.46
N GLY A 191 -19.03 -21.92 7.96
CA GLY A 191 -18.63 -23.07 7.18
C GLY A 191 -17.13 -23.11 6.86
N HIS A 192 -16.76 -23.94 5.89
CA HIS A 192 -15.35 -24.08 5.47
C HIS A 192 -15.25 -24.64 4.05
N ILE A 193 -14.07 -24.49 3.47
CA ILE A 193 -13.67 -25.13 2.22
C ILE A 193 -12.69 -26.24 2.55
N SER A 194 -12.85 -27.40 1.92
CA SER A 194 -11.89 -28.49 2.03
C SER A 194 -11.34 -28.88 0.64
N ILE A 195 -10.05 -29.20 0.60
CA ILE A 195 -9.37 -29.72 -0.58
C ILE A 195 -8.81 -31.11 -0.21
N ASP A 196 -9.19 -32.13 -0.97
CA ASP A 196 -8.88 -33.54 -0.64
C ASP A 196 -9.16 -33.86 0.83
N GLN A 197 -10.33 -33.49 1.32
CA GLN A 197 -10.83 -33.67 2.70
C GLN A 197 -10.07 -32.87 3.77
N MET A 198 -9.05 -32.10 3.42
CA MET A 198 -8.33 -31.23 4.36
C MET A 198 -8.97 -29.84 4.39
N ASN A 199 -9.36 -29.39 5.57
CA ASN A 199 -9.93 -28.06 5.76
C ASN A 199 -8.87 -26.98 5.51
N THR A 200 -9.12 -26.10 4.54
CA THR A 200 -8.19 -25.04 4.16
C THR A 200 -7.94 -24.02 5.27
N SER A 201 -8.89 -23.82 6.18
CA SER A 201 -8.74 -22.87 7.31
C SER A 201 -7.74 -23.34 8.36
N THR A 202 -7.40 -24.63 8.40
CA THR A 202 -6.50 -25.21 9.40
C THR A 202 -5.05 -25.28 8.95
N ILE A 203 -4.75 -25.04 7.69
CA ILE A 203 -3.40 -25.06 7.12
C ILE A 203 -2.85 -23.65 6.92
N GLY A 204 -1.52 -23.52 6.79
CA GLY A 204 -0.86 -22.26 6.52
C GLY A 204 -1.19 -21.70 5.14
N LEU A 205 -1.23 -20.38 5.02
CA LEU A 205 -1.54 -19.70 3.75
C LEU A 205 -0.53 -20.02 2.66
N LEU A 206 0.75 -20.11 3.00
CA LEU A 206 1.81 -20.46 2.05
C LEU A 206 1.65 -21.88 1.50
N ASP A 207 1.31 -22.85 2.39
CA ASP A 207 1.11 -24.25 2.01
C ASP A 207 -0.12 -24.40 1.10
N LEU A 208 -1.18 -23.59 1.32
CA LEU A 208 -2.37 -23.57 0.47
C LEU A 208 -2.10 -22.90 -0.87
N ARG A 209 -1.64 -21.63 -0.85
CA ARG A 209 -1.52 -20.78 -2.05
C ARG A 209 -0.51 -21.31 -3.05
N ARG A 210 0.55 -22.00 -2.61
CA ARG A 210 1.51 -22.68 -3.51
C ARG A 210 0.94 -23.82 -4.33
N ARG A 211 -0.21 -24.37 -3.93
CA ARG A 211 -0.87 -25.50 -4.60
C ARG A 211 -2.02 -25.08 -5.51
N LEU A 212 -2.35 -23.82 -5.50
CA LEU A 212 -3.41 -23.23 -6.31
C LEU A 212 -2.80 -22.29 -7.35
N ALA A 213 -3.33 -22.31 -8.55
CA ALA A 213 -2.98 -21.35 -9.58
C ALA A 213 -4.21 -20.52 -9.97
N ILE A 214 -4.02 -19.24 -10.27
CA ILE A 214 -5.07 -18.35 -10.73
C ILE A 214 -4.60 -17.62 -11.99
N ILE A 215 -5.50 -17.51 -12.95
CA ILE A 215 -5.32 -16.62 -14.11
C ILE A 215 -6.26 -15.44 -13.88
N PRO A 216 -5.76 -14.26 -13.51
CA PRO A 216 -6.60 -13.08 -13.30
C PRO A 216 -7.16 -12.58 -14.63
N GLN A 217 -8.29 -11.87 -14.56
CA GLN A 217 -8.94 -11.28 -15.74
C GLN A 217 -8.06 -10.19 -16.38
N ASP A 218 -7.41 -9.38 -15.55
CA ASP A 218 -6.44 -8.39 -15.99
C ASP A 218 -5.03 -8.92 -15.68
N ALA A 219 -4.25 -9.13 -16.74
CA ALA A 219 -2.86 -9.55 -16.60
C ALA A 219 -2.03 -8.38 -16.01
N ALA A 220 -1.63 -8.50 -14.75
CA ALA A 220 -0.70 -7.58 -14.13
C ALA A 220 0.73 -8.00 -14.49
N LEU A 221 1.37 -7.25 -15.39
CA LEU A 221 2.79 -7.39 -15.67
C LEU A 221 3.56 -6.36 -14.84
N PHE A 222 4.60 -6.81 -14.17
CA PHE A 222 5.49 -5.96 -13.40
C PHE A 222 6.53 -5.31 -14.32
N GLU A 223 6.93 -4.09 -13.99
CA GLU A 223 8.07 -3.45 -14.65
C GLU A 223 9.34 -4.27 -14.39
N GLY A 224 10.02 -4.67 -15.46
CA GLY A 224 11.19 -5.54 -15.40
C GLY A 224 11.38 -6.32 -16.69
N THR A 225 12.12 -7.42 -16.63
CA THR A 225 12.32 -8.28 -17.80
C THR A 225 11.17 -9.27 -17.98
N VAL A 226 11.09 -9.87 -19.17
CA VAL A 226 10.20 -11.03 -19.43
C VAL A 226 10.52 -12.15 -18.44
N ARG A 227 11.78 -12.37 -18.13
CA ARG A 227 12.24 -13.38 -17.18
C ARG A 227 11.70 -13.11 -15.78
N ASP A 228 11.80 -11.87 -15.29
CA ASP A 228 11.30 -11.48 -13.96
C ASP A 228 9.79 -11.69 -13.83
N ASN A 229 9.06 -11.49 -14.92
CA ASN A 229 7.61 -11.73 -14.95
C ASN A 229 7.24 -13.21 -15.01
N LEU A 230 8.07 -14.07 -15.63
CA LEU A 230 7.85 -15.51 -15.72
C LEU A 230 8.31 -16.25 -14.47
N ASP A 231 9.43 -15.82 -13.89
CA ASP A 231 10.05 -16.44 -12.72
C ASP A 231 10.56 -15.36 -11.74
N PRO A 232 9.66 -14.74 -10.98
CA PRO A 232 10.03 -13.68 -10.02
C PRO A 232 11.00 -14.16 -8.93
N GLY A 233 11.07 -15.47 -8.70
CA GLY A 233 11.95 -16.07 -7.71
C GLY A 233 13.32 -16.45 -8.24
N HIS A 234 13.55 -16.38 -9.56
CA HIS A 234 14.75 -16.86 -10.25
C HIS A 234 15.16 -18.30 -9.88
N VAL A 235 14.14 -19.16 -9.69
CA VAL A 235 14.32 -20.54 -9.23
C VAL A 235 14.55 -21.49 -10.41
N HIS A 236 14.05 -21.12 -11.60
CA HIS A 236 14.03 -21.99 -12.78
C HIS A 236 15.15 -21.66 -13.78
N ASP A 237 15.64 -22.70 -14.45
CA ASP A 237 16.65 -22.53 -15.49
C ASP A 237 16.02 -21.98 -16.81
N VAL A 238 16.86 -21.33 -17.62
CA VAL A 238 16.46 -20.74 -18.90
C VAL A 238 15.83 -21.77 -19.84
N THR A 239 16.33 -23.01 -19.84
CA THR A 239 15.81 -24.13 -20.62
C THR A 239 14.39 -24.52 -20.19
N GLU A 240 14.11 -24.50 -18.89
CA GLU A 240 12.77 -24.77 -18.35
C GLU A 240 11.78 -23.68 -18.75
N LEU A 241 12.18 -22.40 -18.63
CA LEU A 241 11.33 -21.27 -19.04
C LEU A 241 10.96 -21.34 -20.52
N TRP A 242 11.90 -21.68 -21.40
CA TRP A 242 11.62 -21.88 -22.83
C TRP A 242 10.73 -23.09 -23.10
N SER A 243 10.85 -24.15 -22.29
CA SER A 243 9.99 -25.33 -22.42
C SER A 243 8.54 -25.03 -22.06
N VAL A 244 8.33 -24.25 -20.97
CA VAL A 244 6.99 -23.82 -20.53
C VAL A 244 6.33 -22.91 -21.58
N LEU A 245 7.07 -21.95 -22.14
CA LEU A 245 6.59 -21.11 -23.24
C LEU A 245 6.20 -21.93 -24.48
N GLY A 246 6.91 -23.05 -24.72
CA GLY A 246 6.60 -23.98 -25.80
C GLY A 246 5.41 -24.91 -25.51
N MET A 247 5.22 -25.33 -24.27
CA MET A 247 4.11 -26.22 -23.85
C MET A 247 2.76 -25.53 -23.90
N GLN A 248 2.68 -24.22 -23.63
CA GLN A 248 1.43 -23.48 -23.79
C GLN A 248 0.93 -23.47 -25.25
N ALA A 249 1.84 -23.51 -26.21
CA ALA A 249 1.46 -23.67 -27.62
C ALA A 249 0.95 -25.08 -27.96
N ALA A 250 1.38 -26.11 -27.22
CA ALA A 250 1.00 -27.50 -27.49
C ALA A 250 -0.30 -27.92 -26.78
N SER A 251 -0.60 -27.39 -25.61
CA SER A 251 -1.83 -27.73 -24.87
C SER A 251 -3.12 -27.20 -25.51
N GLN A 252 -3.02 -26.24 -26.44
CA GLN A 252 -4.16 -25.69 -27.20
C GLN A 252 -4.48 -26.50 -28.47
N LEU A 253 -3.63 -27.44 -28.82
CA LEU A 253 -3.85 -28.33 -30.00
C LEU A 253 -4.83 -29.49 -29.75
N ILE A 254 -5.36 -29.66 -28.55
CA ILE A 254 -6.14 -30.85 -28.15
C ILE A 254 -7.66 -30.67 -28.27
N GLU A 255 -8.19 -29.45 -28.50
CA GLU A 255 -9.63 -29.30 -28.83
C GLU A 255 -9.84 -28.23 -29.92
N PRO A 256 -10.22 -28.63 -31.14
CA PRO A 256 -10.68 -27.70 -32.15
C PRO A 256 -12.18 -27.43 -31.98
N ALA A 257 -12.55 -26.42 -31.23
CA ALA A 257 -13.91 -25.88 -31.26
C ALA A 257 -13.91 -24.38 -31.04
N ALA A 258 -14.23 -23.71 -32.14
CA ALA A 258 -14.57 -22.30 -32.26
C ALA A 258 -13.51 -21.35 -32.86
N ASP A 259 -13.91 -20.75 -33.96
CA ASP A 259 -13.18 -19.92 -34.94
C ASP A 259 -12.54 -18.60 -34.44
N SER A 260 -12.26 -18.42 -33.15
CA SER A 260 -11.70 -17.17 -32.62
C SER A 260 -10.40 -17.31 -31.81
N VAL A 261 -9.78 -18.48 -31.74
CA VAL A 261 -8.68 -18.80 -30.80
C VAL A 261 -7.30 -18.89 -31.48
N THR A 262 -7.20 -18.68 -32.77
CA THR A 262 -5.94 -18.85 -33.53
C THR A 262 -4.89 -17.76 -33.31
N GLU A 263 -5.19 -16.66 -32.62
CA GLU A 263 -4.23 -15.56 -32.41
C GLU A 263 -3.32 -15.69 -31.19
N HIS A 264 -3.59 -16.59 -30.24
CA HIS A 264 -2.91 -16.60 -28.93
C HIS A 264 -1.76 -17.61 -28.77
N ALA A 265 -1.46 -18.43 -29.79
CA ALA A 265 -0.55 -19.57 -29.66
C ALA A 265 0.92 -19.29 -30.00
N ARG A 266 1.40 -18.02 -29.98
CA ARG A 266 2.77 -17.69 -30.42
C ARG A 266 3.64 -17.00 -29.37
N LEU A 267 3.41 -17.27 -28.08
CA LEU A 267 4.17 -16.58 -27.03
C LEU A 267 5.68 -16.87 -27.12
N LYS A 268 6.04 -18.13 -27.44
CA LYS A 268 7.44 -18.51 -27.65
C LYS A 268 8.08 -17.77 -28.84
N GLU A 269 7.38 -17.74 -29.99
CA GLU A 269 7.86 -17.03 -31.19
C GLU A 269 7.91 -15.52 -30.94
N HIS A 270 6.92 -14.98 -30.22
CA HIS A 270 6.86 -13.58 -29.86
C HIS A 270 8.03 -13.17 -28.97
N VAL A 271 8.30 -13.90 -27.88
CA VAL A 271 9.44 -13.66 -26.98
C VAL A 271 10.77 -13.89 -27.69
N ALA A 272 10.88 -14.90 -28.55
CA ALA A 272 12.09 -15.15 -29.35
C ALA A 272 12.38 -14.03 -30.37
N GLY A 273 11.34 -13.35 -30.86
CA GLY A 273 11.44 -12.21 -31.76
C GLY A 273 11.71 -10.87 -31.09
N MET A 274 11.63 -10.80 -29.76
CA MET A 274 11.94 -9.58 -29.02
C MET A 274 13.45 -9.31 -28.96
N PRO A 275 13.89 -8.03 -29.10
CA PRO A 275 15.28 -7.68 -28.82
C PRO A 275 15.57 -7.94 -27.34
N GLY A 276 16.52 -8.82 -27.04
CA GLY A 276 16.83 -9.27 -25.68
C GLY A 276 16.11 -10.54 -25.23
N ARG A 277 15.13 -11.06 -25.99
CA ARG A 277 14.38 -12.31 -25.68
C ARG A 277 13.82 -12.29 -24.25
N LEU A 278 14.29 -13.19 -23.36
CA LEU A 278 13.87 -13.26 -21.96
C LEU A 278 14.31 -12.03 -21.13
N ASP A 279 15.36 -11.35 -21.55
CA ASP A 279 15.86 -10.12 -20.89
C ASP A 279 15.24 -8.84 -21.49
N ALA A 280 14.26 -8.98 -22.42
CA ALA A 280 13.53 -7.85 -22.98
C ALA A 280 12.75 -7.12 -21.87
N GLN A 281 12.86 -5.78 -21.84
CA GLN A 281 12.18 -4.94 -20.84
C GLN A 281 10.70 -4.81 -21.13
N ILE A 282 9.89 -5.01 -20.10
CA ILE A 282 8.44 -4.81 -20.09
C ILE A 282 8.13 -3.62 -19.19
N ASN A 283 7.39 -2.65 -19.69
CA ASN A 283 6.87 -1.53 -18.90
C ASN A 283 5.55 -1.91 -18.23
N GLU A 284 5.17 -1.14 -17.21
CA GLU A 284 3.88 -1.26 -16.55
C GLU A 284 2.73 -1.29 -17.57
N GLY A 285 1.88 -2.31 -17.50
CA GLY A 285 0.78 -2.53 -18.45
C GLY A 285 1.15 -3.26 -19.75
N GLY A 286 2.31 -3.96 -19.83
CA GLY A 286 2.63 -4.89 -20.91
C GLY A 286 3.08 -4.27 -22.23
N LYS A 287 3.39 -2.97 -22.26
CA LYS A 287 3.96 -2.33 -23.46
C LYS A 287 5.44 -2.60 -23.56
N CYS A 288 5.83 -3.41 -24.54
CA CYS A 288 7.23 -3.58 -24.88
C CYS A 288 7.78 -2.29 -25.49
N ASN A 289 8.90 -1.81 -24.96
CA ASN A 289 9.53 -0.57 -25.44
C ASN A 289 10.17 -0.86 -26.80
N ARG A 290 9.46 -0.59 -27.91
CA ARG A 290 10.02 -0.70 -29.27
C ARG A 290 11.09 0.35 -29.58
N ASP A 291 11.16 1.40 -28.75
CA ASP A 291 11.99 2.58 -29.04
C ASP A 291 13.41 2.52 -28.42
N ALA A 292 13.71 1.51 -27.61
CA ALA A 292 15.05 1.37 -27.03
C ALA A 292 16.12 0.90 -28.01
N ALA A 293 15.74 0.36 -29.17
CA ALA A 293 16.67 -0.12 -30.19
C ALA A 293 17.18 0.97 -31.17
N SER A 294 16.68 2.20 -31.08
CA SER A 294 17.04 3.30 -32.01
C SER A 294 17.98 4.35 -31.39
N LEU A 295 18.46 4.13 -30.16
CA LEU A 295 19.35 5.06 -29.45
C LEU A 295 20.70 4.40 -29.06
N SER A 296 21.28 3.61 -29.94
CA SER A 296 22.71 3.29 -29.85
C SER A 296 23.41 3.89 -31.04
N PRO A 297 24.47 4.70 -30.81
CA PRO A 297 25.21 5.37 -31.87
C PRO A 297 26.00 4.40 -32.75
#